data_2ef075d2c767ab21dbb68a748aa87935
#
_entry.id   2ef075d2c767ab21dbb68a748aa87935
#
_cell.length_a   1.000
_cell.length_b   1.000
_cell.length_c   1.000
_cell.angle_alpha   90.00
_cell.angle_beta   90.00
_cell.angle_gamma   90.00
#
_symmetry.space_group_name_H-M   'P 1'
#
loop_
_entity.id
_entity.type
_entity.pdbx_description
1 polymer ?
#
loop_
_entity_poly.entity_id
_entity_poly.type
_entity_poly.pdbx_seq_one_letter_code
_entity_poly.pdbx_strand_id
1 'polypeptide(L)'
;MPPILQLALDFLDLPRALAVADEAMRGGVDWLEAGTPLIKSEGLEAVRELKRRFPAATIVADLKTMDAGRFEMESAAKAGASIAGVLGAASDATISECIEVGRNYGLQVIVDMIEVADPVLRARQAEELGADFIGIHTAIDQQMRGEAPLDLIQRVAAAVSVPLAVAGGINSETAAEAARAGAGIIIVGGAIIKAADAEAAARQIRRAIDTGQGQETKLYKRATLKTIGTALAQVSTANISDARHRQGDLPGLRPVFPGIRMAGRAVTVRTYPGDWAKPVEAIDVAGPGDVLVIDAGGAPPAVWGELATHSARERGLAGVVIYGAVRDTPEIRELKFPLFSSIVTPTAGEPKGFGEINVPVTVAGQQVRPGDWIAGDDDGVVVLPAARAVEIANRAMDVMERENRLRREIEDGSTLSQVAYLEKWEKT
;
A
#
# COMPACT_ATOMS: atom_id res chain seq x y z
N MET A 1 -18.75 5.72 27.08
CA MET A 1 -17.37 5.27 27.28
C MET A 1 -16.57 5.76 26.07
N PRO A 2 -15.29 6.09 26.21
CA PRO A 2 -14.46 6.40 25.05
C PRO A 2 -14.42 5.19 24.11
N PRO A 3 -14.25 5.40 22.79
CA PRO A 3 -14.13 4.28 21.87
C PRO A 3 -12.94 3.38 22.19
N ILE A 4 -13.09 2.10 21.96
CA ILE A 4 -12.06 1.08 22.16
C ILE A 4 -11.02 1.17 21.04
N LEU A 5 -9.74 1.11 21.40
CA LEU A 5 -8.64 0.95 20.42
C LEU A 5 -8.29 -0.55 20.32
N GLN A 6 -8.57 -1.14 19.16
CA GLN A 6 -8.25 -2.53 18.85
C GLN A 6 -7.05 -2.57 17.89
N LEU A 7 -6.06 -3.43 18.19
CA LEU A 7 -4.92 -3.68 17.31
C LEU A 7 -5.13 -4.94 16.49
N ALA A 8 -5.16 -4.82 15.16
CA ALA A 8 -5.13 -5.96 14.24
C ALA A 8 -3.68 -6.39 13.97
N LEU A 9 -3.34 -7.61 14.38
CA LEU A 9 -2.02 -8.21 14.23
C LEU A 9 -1.95 -9.01 12.92
N ASP A 10 -1.80 -8.28 11.80
CA ASP A 10 -1.70 -8.85 10.45
C ASP A 10 -0.26 -9.28 10.12
N PHE A 11 0.28 -10.21 10.87
CA PHE A 11 1.59 -10.83 10.69
C PHE A 11 1.45 -12.24 10.10
N LEU A 12 2.53 -12.77 9.55
CA LEU A 12 2.65 -14.19 9.20
C LEU A 12 3.40 -14.99 10.28
N ASP A 13 3.79 -14.31 11.35
CA ASP A 13 4.71 -14.81 12.38
C ASP A 13 4.25 -14.41 13.77
N LEU A 14 4.12 -15.42 14.63
CA LEU A 14 3.62 -15.25 15.98
C LEU A 14 4.60 -14.50 16.91
N PRO A 15 5.90 -14.79 16.96
CA PRO A 15 6.85 -14.03 17.77
C PRO A 15 6.85 -12.53 17.50
N ARG A 16 6.82 -12.12 16.24
CA ARG A 16 6.74 -10.70 15.87
C ARG A 16 5.39 -10.08 16.26
N ALA A 17 4.29 -10.82 16.05
CA ALA A 17 2.97 -10.38 16.47
C ALA A 17 2.92 -10.11 17.98
N LEU A 18 3.48 -11.02 18.79
CA LEU A 18 3.56 -10.87 20.24
C LEU A 18 4.44 -9.69 20.67
N ALA A 19 5.60 -9.49 20.02
CA ALA A 19 6.48 -8.37 20.32
C ALA A 19 5.78 -7.01 20.05
N VAL A 20 5.10 -6.88 18.93
CA VAL A 20 4.34 -5.66 18.60
C VAL A 20 3.13 -5.48 19.51
N ALA A 21 2.46 -6.58 19.91
CA ALA A 21 1.37 -6.53 20.87
C ALA A 21 1.85 -5.98 22.23
N ASP A 22 3.03 -6.40 22.73
CA ASP A 22 3.61 -5.86 23.96
C ASP A 22 3.89 -4.36 23.88
N GLU A 23 4.47 -3.88 22.78
CA GLU A 23 4.71 -2.45 22.55
C GLU A 23 3.38 -1.68 22.53
N ALA A 24 2.42 -2.15 21.76
CA ALA A 24 1.14 -1.46 21.55
C ALA A 24 0.27 -1.44 22.82
N MET A 25 0.27 -2.49 23.61
CA MET A 25 -0.42 -2.53 24.92
C MET A 25 0.13 -1.47 25.88
N ARG A 26 1.45 -1.25 25.90
CA ARG A 26 2.04 -0.12 26.66
C ARG A 26 1.62 1.24 26.10
N GLY A 27 1.30 1.29 24.79
CA GLY A 27 0.80 2.47 24.10
C GLY A 27 -0.68 2.78 24.32
N GLY A 28 -1.43 1.91 25.04
CA GLY A 28 -2.84 2.14 25.39
C GLY A 28 -3.84 1.47 24.43
N VAL A 29 -3.44 0.37 23.79
CA VAL A 29 -4.38 -0.53 23.09
C VAL A 29 -5.23 -1.27 24.11
N ASP A 30 -6.54 -1.39 23.85
CA ASP A 30 -7.49 -2.04 24.74
C ASP A 30 -7.71 -3.52 24.35
N TRP A 31 -7.84 -3.80 23.04
CA TRP A 31 -8.13 -5.13 22.50
C TRP A 31 -7.07 -5.58 21.51
N LEU A 32 -6.78 -6.88 21.49
CA LEU A 32 -5.84 -7.49 20.55
C LEU A 32 -6.60 -8.44 19.60
N GLU A 33 -6.32 -8.28 18.32
CA GLU A 33 -6.90 -9.14 17.29
C GLU A 33 -5.83 -10.01 16.65
N ALA A 34 -6.04 -11.34 16.71
CA ALA A 34 -5.34 -12.24 15.82
C ALA A 34 -5.91 -12.05 14.41
N GLY A 35 -5.18 -11.32 13.57
CA GLY A 35 -5.61 -11.02 12.21
C GLY A 35 -5.71 -12.27 11.34
N THR A 36 -6.52 -12.22 10.29
CA THR A 36 -6.70 -13.35 9.36
C THR A 36 -5.38 -13.91 8.83
N PRO A 37 -4.37 -13.07 8.42
CA PRO A 37 -3.08 -13.59 7.97
C PRO A 37 -2.35 -14.39 9.06
N LEU A 38 -2.41 -13.95 10.31
CA LEU A 38 -1.76 -14.60 11.42
C LEU A 38 -2.42 -15.96 11.73
N ILE A 39 -3.76 -16.00 11.77
CA ILE A 39 -4.49 -17.26 11.99
C ILE A 39 -4.23 -18.24 10.85
N LYS A 40 -4.17 -17.78 9.59
CA LYS A 40 -3.89 -18.66 8.44
C LYS A 40 -2.47 -19.20 8.42
N SER A 41 -1.51 -18.45 8.96
CA SER A 41 -0.11 -18.88 9.05
C SER A 41 0.15 -19.79 10.25
N GLU A 42 -0.40 -19.45 11.44
CA GLU A 42 -0.06 -20.07 12.73
C GLU A 42 -1.19 -20.92 13.32
N GLY A 43 -2.36 -20.92 12.67
CA GLY A 43 -3.56 -21.53 13.24
C GLY A 43 -4.07 -20.79 14.48
N LEU A 44 -4.97 -21.45 15.22
CA LEU A 44 -5.51 -20.89 16.47
C LEU A 44 -4.50 -20.85 17.62
N GLU A 45 -3.27 -21.32 17.40
CA GLU A 45 -2.20 -21.14 18.38
C GLU A 45 -1.89 -19.65 18.58
N ALA A 46 -2.05 -18.83 17.55
CA ALA A 46 -1.97 -17.37 17.67
C ALA A 46 -2.94 -16.81 18.72
N VAL A 47 -4.18 -17.28 18.73
CA VAL A 47 -5.18 -16.87 19.73
C VAL A 47 -4.81 -17.34 21.13
N ARG A 48 -4.36 -18.62 21.28
CA ARG A 48 -3.94 -19.18 22.58
C ARG A 48 -2.78 -18.40 23.18
N GLU A 49 -1.75 -18.13 22.39
CA GLU A 49 -0.57 -17.40 22.86
C GLU A 49 -0.88 -15.94 23.20
N LEU A 50 -1.71 -15.25 22.42
CA LEU A 50 -2.19 -13.91 22.77
C LEU A 50 -2.95 -13.93 24.09
N LYS A 51 -3.87 -14.90 24.28
CA LYS A 51 -4.63 -15.01 25.54
C LYS A 51 -3.73 -15.37 26.73
N ARG A 52 -2.77 -16.26 26.53
CA ARG A 52 -1.80 -16.63 27.56
C ARG A 52 -0.92 -15.46 28.00
N ARG A 53 -0.45 -14.64 27.03
CA ARG A 53 0.43 -13.50 27.30
C ARG A 53 -0.32 -12.30 27.86
N PHE A 54 -1.55 -12.10 27.42
CA PHE A 54 -2.42 -10.97 27.80
C PHE A 54 -3.75 -11.46 28.40
N PRO A 55 -3.73 -12.12 29.57
CA PRO A 55 -4.94 -12.81 30.10
C PRO A 55 -6.09 -11.83 30.43
N ALA A 56 -5.79 -10.58 30.71
CA ALA A 56 -6.81 -9.56 31.00
C ALA A 56 -7.36 -8.87 29.72
N ALA A 57 -6.69 -9.02 28.58
CA ALA A 57 -7.12 -8.38 27.34
C ALA A 57 -8.28 -9.17 26.68
N THR A 58 -9.14 -8.43 26.00
CA THR A 58 -10.09 -9.00 25.03
C THR A 58 -9.32 -9.44 23.81
N ILE A 59 -9.42 -10.73 23.45
CA ILE A 59 -8.80 -11.28 22.25
C ILE A 59 -9.87 -11.50 21.19
N VAL A 60 -9.65 -10.94 20.02
CA VAL A 60 -10.52 -11.05 18.85
C VAL A 60 -9.88 -12.03 17.86
N ALA A 61 -10.66 -13.01 17.36
CA ALA A 61 -10.22 -13.91 16.29
C ALA A 61 -10.87 -13.51 14.96
N ASP A 62 -10.09 -12.91 14.06
CA ASP A 62 -10.57 -12.52 12.73
C ASP A 62 -10.55 -13.72 11.77
N LEU A 63 -11.52 -14.62 11.94
CA LEU A 63 -11.63 -15.86 11.19
C LEU A 63 -12.11 -15.66 9.76
N LYS A 64 -12.89 -14.61 9.51
CA LYS A 64 -13.65 -14.39 8.28
C LYS A 64 -14.47 -15.61 7.88
N THR A 65 -15.17 -16.16 8.89
CA THR A 65 -16.03 -17.35 8.73
C THR A 65 -17.05 -17.10 7.62
N MET A 66 -17.14 -18.03 6.67
CA MET A 66 -18.09 -18.00 5.56
C MET A 66 -19.06 -19.18 5.60
N ASP A 67 -18.63 -20.29 6.16
CA ASP A 67 -19.41 -21.51 6.41
C ASP A 67 -18.92 -22.23 7.67
N ALA A 68 -19.48 -23.39 8.02
CA ALA A 68 -19.07 -24.18 9.17
C ALA A 68 -19.05 -23.40 10.50
N GLY A 69 -20.00 -22.47 10.70
CA GLY A 69 -20.04 -21.51 11.79
C GLY A 69 -19.86 -22.12 13.17
N ARG A 70 -20.56 -23.25 13.43
CA ARG A 70 -20.43 -23.97 14.69
C ARG A 70 -19.00 -24.38 14.99
N PHE A 71 -18.33 -25.00 14.03
CA PHE A 71 -16.98 -25.53 14.23
C PHE A 71 -15.95 -24.40 14.46
N GLU A 72 -16.04 -23.32 13.70
CA GLU A 72 -15.11 -22.20 13.81
C GLU A 72 -15.30 -21.42 15.11
N MET A 73 -16.54 -21.11 15.50
CA MET A 73 -16.83 -20.40 16.76
C MET A 73 -16.41 -21.22 17.99
N GLU A 74 -16.75 -22.52 18.02
CA GLU A 74 -16.32 -23.42 19.09
C GLU A 74 -14.80 -23.49 19.20
N SER A 75 -14.11 -23.60 18.08
CA SER A 75 -12.63 -23.67 18.04
C SER A 75 -11.99 -22.37 18.54
N ALA A 76 -12.51 -21.20 18.13
CA ALA A 76 -12.03 -19.89 18.59
C ALA A 76 -12.25 -19.71 20.11
N ALA A 77 -13.44 -20.05 20.61
CA ALA A 77 -13.75 -19.97 22.03
C ALA A 77 -12.81 -20.86 22.86
N LYS A 78 -12.60 -22.11 22.44
CA LYS A 78 -11.66 -23.03 23.09
C LYS A 78 -10.19 -22.59 23.02
N ALA A 79 -9.84 -21.79 22.02
CA ALA A 79 -8.53 -21.14 21.93
C ALA A 79 -8.40 -19.92 22.85
N GLY A 80 -9.49 -19.43 23.45
CA GLY A 80 -9.50 -18.31 24.38
C GLY A 80 -9.87 -16.97 23.74
N ALA A 81 -10.44 -16.97 22.54
CA ALA A 81 -11.02 -15.77 21.97
C ALA A 81 -12.22 -15.28 22.81
N SER A 82 -12.35 -13.97 22.94
CA SER A 82 -13.51 -13.33 23.55
C SER A 82 -14.54 -12.92 22.50
N ILE A 83 -14.06 -12.66 21.26
CA ILE A 83 -14.86 -12.25 20.10
C ILE A 83 -14.35 -13.00 18.88
N ALA A 84 -15.25 -13.41 17.99
CA ALA A 84 -14.87 -13.99 16.69
C ALA A 84 -15.68 -13.40 15.53
N GLY A 85 -15.03 -13.32 14.36
CA GLY A 85 -15.57 -12.71 13.16
C GLY A 85 -16.26 -13.68 12.22
N VAL A 86 -17.47 -13.32 11.75
CA VAL A 86 -18.17 -13.96 10.63
C VAL A 86 -18.43 -12.93 9.54
N LEU A 87 -18.35 -13.34 8.27
CA LEU A 87 -18.62 -12.43 7.15
C LEU A 87 -20.12 -12.15 7.02
N GLY A 88 -20.49 -10.89 6.83
CA GLY A 88 -21.84 -10.48 6.50
C GLY A 88 -22.35 -11.05 5.16
N ALA A 89 -21.43 -11.43 4.28
CA ALA A 89 -21.71 -12.12 3.04
C ALA A 89 -22.12 -13.60 3.23
N ALA A 90 -21.92 -14.19 4.42
CA ALA A 90 -22.39 -15.54 4.74
C ALA A 90 -23.91 -15.59 4.79
N SER A 91 -24.46 -16.81 4.73
CA SER A 91 -25.91 -17.03 4.84
C SER A 91 -26.42 -16.68 6.24
N ASP A 92 -27.71 -16.33 6.34
CA ASP A 92 -28.37 -16.10 7.64
C ASP A 92 -28.25 -17.32 8.55
N ALA A 93 -28.33 -18.52 7.99
CA ALA A 93 -28.16 -19.77 8.73
C ALA A 93 -26.76 -19.86 9.36
N THR A 94 -25.73 -19.54 8.61
CA THR A 94 -24.34 -19.53 9.12
C THR A 94 -24.15 -18.48 10.21
N ILE A 95 -24.65 -17.26 10.01
CA ILE A 95 -24.54 -16.17 11.01
C ILE A 95 -25.30 -16.55 12.29
N SER A 96 -26.52 -17.06 12.16
CA SER A 96 -27.31 -17.51 13.30
C SER A 96 -26.65 -18.66 14.08
N GLU A 97 -26.05 -19.63 13.37
CA GLU A 97 -25.27 -20.69 13.98
C GLU A 97 -24.06 -20.17 14.75
N CYS A 98 -23.31 -19.22 14.15
CA CYS A 98 -22.18 -18.56 14.82
C CYS A 98 -22.61 -17.89 16.13
N ILE A 99 -23.72 -17.15 16.11
CA ILE A 99 -24.24 -16.43 17.27
C ILE A 99 -24.73 -17.40 18.35
N GLU A 100 -25.43 -18.45 17.98
CA GLU A 100 -25.92 -19.47 18.92
C GLU A 100 -24.76 -20.18 19.62
N VAL A 101 -23.78 -20.62 18.86
CA VAL A 101 -22.59 -21.30 19.41
C VAL A 101 -21.74 -20.32 20.22
N GLY A 102 -21.59 -19.07 19.76
CA GLY A 102 -20.92 -18.02 20.52
C GLY A 102 -21.52 -17.86 21.93
N ARG A 103 -22.84 -17.73 22.04
CA ARG A 103 -23.55 -17.66 23.31
C ARG A 103 -23.31 -18.87 24.20
N ASN A 104 -23.30 -20.10 23.64
CA ASN A 104 -23.07 -21.33 24.39
C ASN A 104 -21.67 -21.43 24.99
N TYR A 105 -20.66 -20.80 24.35
CA TYR A 105 -19.25 -20.80 24.78
C TYR A 105 -18.80 -19.48 25.42
N GLY A 106 -19.70 -18.50 25.58
CA GLY A 106 -19.36 -17.18 26.12
C GLY A 106 -18.50 -16.31 25.17
N LEU A 107 -18.60 -16.57 23.88
CA LEU A 107 -17.95 -15.84 22.80
C LEU A 107 -18.93 -14.84 22.18
N GLN A 108 -18.52 -13.60 21.98
CA GLN A 108 -19.28 -12.61 21.24
C GLN A 108 -18.98 -12.70 19.74
N VAL A 109 -19.92 -12.30 18.89
CA VAL A 109 -19.82 -12.40 17.45
C VAL A 109 -19.86 -11.02 16.79
N ILE A 110 -18.84 -10.74 15.98
CA ILE A 110 -18.81 -9.58 15.08
C ILE A 110 -19.15 -10.03 13.66
N VAL A 111 -20.12 -9.34 13.02
CA VAL A 111 -20.47 -9.56 11.61
C VAL A 111 -19.80 -8.50 10.75
N ASP A 112 -18.83 -8.90 9.93
CA ASP A 112 -17.99 -8.02 9.09
C ASP A 112 -18.68 -7.74 7.75
N MET A 113 -18.92 -6.46 7.43
CA MET A 113 -19.60 -6.00 6.21
C MET A 113 -18.65 -5.87 5.00
N ILE A 114 -17.44 -6.40 5.08
CA ILE A 114 -16.52 -6.41 3.92
C ILE A 114 -17.18 -7.07 2.70
N GLU A 115 -17.07 -6.42 1.52
CA GLU A 115 -17.63 -6.90 0.25
C GLU A 115 -19.17 -7.15 0.25
N VAL A 116 -19.91 -6.66 1.23
CA VAL A 116 -21.37 -6.69 1.23
C VAL A 116 -21.91 -5.58 0.34
N ALA A 117 -22.81 -5.93 -0.59
CA ALA A 117 -23.36 -4.98 -1.58
C ALA A 117 -24.20 -3.86 -0.95
N ASP A 118 -25.02 -4.16 0.05
CA ASP A 118 -25.78 -3.19 0.86
C ASP A 118 -25.46 -3.39 2.34
N PRO A 119 -24.38 -2.73 2.83
CA PRO A 119 -23.95 -2.90 4.21
C PRO A 119 -24.96 -2.38 5.24
N VAL A 120 -25.79 -1.38 4.90
CA VAL A 120 -26.78 -0.80 5.83
C VAL A 120 -27.93 -1.79 6.07
N LEU A 121 -28.46 -2.35 4.99
CA LEU A 121 -29.50 -3.39 5.08
C LEU A 121 -28.97 -4.62 5.80
N ARG A 122 -27.77 -5.08 5.43
CA ARG A 122 -27.17 -6.27 6.00
C ARG A 122 -26.85 -6.14 7.48
N ALA A 123 -26.39 -4.95 7.91
CA ALA A 123 -26.13 -4.67 9.31
C ALA A 123 -27.41 -4.79 10.17
N ARG A 124 -28.56 -4.28 9.69
CA ARG A 124 -29.85 -4.47 10.37
C ARG A 124 -30.23 -5.94 10.48
N GLN A 125 -30.11 -6.68 9.40
CA GLN A 125 -30.39 -8.13 9.41
C GLN A 125 -29.48 -8.87 10.40
N ALA A 126 -28.18 -8.56 10.42
CA ALA A 126 -27.25 -9.14 11.38
C ALA A 126 -27.59 -8.81 12.84
N GLU A 127 -28.01 -7.57 13.12
CA GLU A 127 -28.50 -7.17 14.44
C GLU A 127 -29.77 -7.95 14.81
N GLU A 128 -30.73 -8.10 13.89
CA GLU A 128 -31.97 -8.88 14.11
C GLU A 128 -31.66 -10.37 14.39
N LEU A 129 -30.60 -10.92 13.75
CA LEU A 129 -30.12 -12.29 14.04
C LEU A 129 -29.44 -12.37 15.41
N GLY A 130 -29.05 -11.23 16.01
CA GLY A 130 -28.49 -11.14 17.34
C GLY A 130 -26.97 -10.98 17.40
N ALA A 131 -26.34 -10.41 16.37
CA ALA A 131 -24.94 -10.06 16.37
C ALA A 131 -24.60 -9.11 17.53
N ASP A 132 -23.44 -9.30 18.16
CA ASP A 132 -22.98 -8.43 19.26
C ASP A 132 -22.33 -7.14 18.73
N PHE A 133 -21.69 -7.21 17.55
CA PHE A 133 -21.01 -6.10 16.90
C PHE A 133 -21.21 -6.14 15.38
N ILE A 134 -21.19 -4.98 14.74
CA ILE A 134 -21.13 -4.85 13.29
C ILE A 134 -19.74 -4.30 12.91
N GLY A 135 -19.05 -5.02 12.03
CA GLY A 135 -17.77 -4.61 11.47
C GLY A 135 -17.95 -3.81 10.18
N ILE A 136 -17.40 -2.60 10.10
CA ILE A 136 -17.26 -1.82 8.87
C ILE A 136 -15.81 -1.87 8.45
N HIS A 137 -15.54 -2.54 7.34
CA HIS A 137 -14.17 -2.79 6.89
C HIS A 137 -13.97 -2.30 5.46
N THR A 138 -13.05 -1.34 5.27
CA THR A 138 -12.57 -0.97 3.94
C THR A 138 -11.49 -1.94 3.52
N ALA A 139 -11.76 -2.74 2.49
CA ALA A 139 -10.80 -3.70 1.96
C ALA A 139 -9.46 -3.05 1.56
N ILE A 140 -8.35 -3.79 1.64
CA ILE A 140 -7.01 -3.27 1.32
C ILE A 140 -6.97 -2.66 -0.08
N ASP A 141 -7.61 -3.31 -1.05
CA ASP A 141 -7.64 -2.81 -2.42
C ASP A 141 -8.39 -1.48 -2.56
N GLN A 142 -9.46 -1.27 -1.79
CA GLN A 142 -10.20 -0.01 -1.72
C GLN A 142 -9.35 1.08 -1.05
N GLN A 143 -8.66 0.76 0.05
CA GLN A 143 -7.71 1.66 0.70
C GLN A 143 -6.61 2.12 -0.26
N MET A 144 -6.08 1.22 -1.10
CA MET A 144 -5.05 1.56 -2.10
C MET A 144 -5.58 2.46 -3.22
N ARG A 145 -6.90 2.52 -3.42
CA ARG A 145 -7.56 3.50 -4.30
C ARG A 145 -7.89 4.82 -3.63
N GLY A 146 -7.64 4.94 -2.31
CA GLY A 146 -7.89 6.15 -1.53
C GLY A 146 -9.33 6.28 -1.02
N GLU A 147 -10.07 5.19 -0.95
CA GLU A 147 -11.43 5.16 -0.39
C GLU A 147 -11.38 5.17 1.15
N ALA A 148 -12.30 5.91 1.77
CA ALA A 148 -12.43 6.00 3.22
C ALA A 148 -13.89 5.71 3.64
N PRO A 149 -14.12 5.02 4.77
CA PRO A 149 -15.45 4.49 5.12
C PRO A 149 -16.37 5.50 5.84
N LEU A 150 -16.03 6.78 5.95
CA LEU A 150 -16.71 7.73 6.85
C LEU A 150 -18.23 7.87 6.65
N ASP A 151 -18.67 8.03 5.38
CA ASP A 151 -20.10 8.11 5.05
C ASP A 151 -20.82 6.80 5.41
N LEU A 152 -20.17 5.67 5.18
CA LEU A 152 -20.74 4.37 5.49
C LEU A 152 -20.89 4.18 7.01
N ILE A 153 -19.90 4.60 7.79
CA ILE A 153 -19.97 4.55 9.26
C ILE A 153 -21.21 5.29 9.76
N GLN A 154 -21.42 6.52 9.32
CA GLN A 154 -22.57 7.34 9.73
C GLN A 154 -23.90 6.69 9.36
N ARG A 155 -24.02 6.16 8.13
CA ARG A 155 -25.23 5.50 7.66
C ARG A 155 -25.55 4.23 8.43
N VAL A 156 -24.55 3.41 8.74
CA VAL A 156 -24.74 2.18 9.52
C VAL A 156 -25.00 2.53 10.99
N ALA A 157 -24.29 3.50 11.58
CA ALA A 157 -24.53 3.97 12.96
C ALA A 157 -25.96 4.47 13.17
N ALA A 158 -26.56 5.09 12.15
CA ALA A 158 -27.97 5.51 12.22
C ALA A 158 -28.97 4.37 12.03
N ALA A 159 -28.53 3.19 11.60
CA ALA A 159 -29.37 2.07 11.21
C ALA A 159 -29.42 0.94 12.25
N VAL A 160 -28.41 0.83 13.13
CA VAL A 160 -28.28 -0.23 14.14
C VAL A 160 -27.98 0.36 15.52
N SER A 161 -28.25 -0.40 16.58
CA SER A 161 -27.99 0.00 17.97
C SER A 161 -26.79 -0.73 18.58
N VAL A 162 -26.35 -1.85 18.00
CA VAL A 162 -25.15 -2.56 18.43
C VAL A 162 -23.88 -1.76 18.09
N PRO A 163 -22.79 -1.88 18.90
CA PRO A 163 -21.56 -1.13 18.65
C PRO A 163 -20.94 -1.45 17.29
N LEU A 164 -20.41 -0.39 16.64
CA LEU A 164 -19.69 -0.51 15.37
C LEU A 164 -18.19 -0.64 15.61
N ALA A 165 -17.59 -1.66 15.01
CA ALA A 165 -16.15 -1.83 14.89
C ALA A 165 -15.71 -1.41 13.48
N VAL A 166 -14.77 -0.46 13.39
CA VAL A 166 -14.38 0.15 12.11
C VAL A 166 -12.93 -0.10 11.84
N ALA A 167 -12.65 -0.69 10.66
CA ALA A 167 -11.33 -1.04 10.17
C ALA A 167 -11.06 -0.46 8.77
N GLY A 168 -9.78 -0.37 8.42
CA GLY A 168 -9.33 -0.01 7.07
C GLY A 168 -8.76 1.39 6.95
N GLY A 169 -7.42 1.50 6.93
CA GLY A 169 -6.69 2.75 6.71
C GLY A 169 -6.73 3.77 7.85
N ILE A 170 -7.18 3.37 9.04
CA ILE A 170 -7.27 4.26 10.20
C ILE A 170 -5.87 4.49 10.79
N ASN A 171 -5.59 5.75 11.12
CA ASN A 171 -4.35 6.21 11.75
C ASN A 171 -4.63 7.33 12.78
N SER A 172 -3.60 7.97 13.32
CA SER A 172 -3.74 9.02 14.31
C SER A 172 -4.43 10.30 13.79
N GLU A 173 -4.47 10.55 12.48
CA GLU A 173 -5.20 11.70 11.91
C GLU A 173 -6.70 11.39 11.80
N THR A 174 -7.08 10.15 11.46
CA THR A 174 -8.45 9.78 11.10
C THR A 174 -9.23 9.08 12.21
N ALA A 175 -8.56 8.55 13.25
CA ALA A 175 -9.21 7.82 14.34
C ALA A 175 -10.27 8.66 15.09
N ALA A 176 -9.98 9.93 15.34
CA ALA A 176 -10.92 10.84 15.99
C ALA A 176 -12.17 11.10 15.13
N GLU A 177 -12.02 11.14 13.81
CA GLU A 177 -13.13 11.34 12.87
C GLU A 177 -14.00 10.09 12.78
N ALA A 178 -13.40 8.90 12.72
CA ALA A 178 -14.13 7.63 12.78
C ALA A 178 -14.96 7.51 14.08
N ALA A 179 -14.38 7.88 15.21
CA ALA A 179 -15.08 7.91 16.50
C ALA A 179 -16.29 8.86 16.47
N ARG A 180 -16.12 10.08 15.94
CA ARG A 180 -17.23 11.05 15.80
C ARG A 180 -18.31 10.59 14.81
N ALA A 181 -17.93 9.78 13.82
CA ALA A 181 -18.87 9.19 12.86
C ALA A 181 -19.73 8.06 13.46
N GLY A 182 -19.41 7.59 14.69
CA GLY A 182 -20.20 6.59 15.41
C GLY A 182 -19.46 5.26 15.64
N ALA A 183 -18.15 5.16 15.34
CA ALA A 183 -17.38 3.98 15.67
C ALA A 183 -17.19 3.84 17.19
N GLY A 184 -17.68 2.73 17.76
CA GLY A 184 -17.45 2.36 19.18
C GLY A 184 -16.12 1.62 19.36
N ILE A 185 -15.62 0.96 18.32
CA ILE A 185 -14.36 0.23 18.29
C ILE A 185 -13.58 0.69 17.07
N ILE A 186 -12.36 1.17 17.29
CA ILE A 186 -11.44 1.65 16.25
C ILE A 186 -10.37 0.57 16.04
N ILE A 187 -10.43 -0.13 14.92
CA ILE A 187 -9.50 -1.21 14.58
C ILE A 187 -8.34 -0.62 13.75
N VAL A 188 -7.13 -0.76 14.25
CA VAL A 188 -5.93 -0.26 13.62
C VAL A 188 -4.93 -1.42 13.40
N GLY A 189 -4.54 -1.64 12.15
CA GLY A 189 -3.49 -2.57 11.78
C GLY A 189 -2.21 -1.81 11.38
N GLY A 190 -2.06 -1.56 10.08
CA GLY A 190 -0.86 -1.03 9.46
C GLY A 190 -0.22 0.19 10.13
N ALA A 191 -1.03 1.11 10.66
CA ALA A 191 -0.52 2.31 11.31
C ALA A 191 0.28 2.04 12.61
N ILE A 192 0.05 0.90 13.25
CA ILE A 192 0.81 0.46 14.43
C ILE A 192 1.85 -0.58 14.02
N ILE A 193 1.45 -1.64 13.30
CA ILE A 193 2.35 -2.78 13.05
C ILE A 193 3.54 -2.46 12.13
N LYS A 194 3.45 -1.41 11.31
CA LYS A 194 4.54 -0.94 10.43
C LYS A 194 5.36 0.19 11.03
N ALA A 195 4.92 0.75 12.16
CA ALA A 195 5.65 1.81 12.82
C ALA A 195 6.98 1.28 13.38
N ALA A 196 8.05 2.06 13.25
CA ALA A 196 9.33 1.76 13.88
C ALA A 196 9.22 1.66 15.41
N ASP A 197 8.29 2.44 16.00
CA ASP A 197 7.92 2.44 17.42
C ASP A 197 6.40 2.25 17.53
N ALA A 198 5.97 1.01 17.76
CA ALA A 198 4.56 0.65 17.83
C ALA A 198 3.88 1.20 19.10
N GLU A 199 4.63 1.35 20.22
CA GLU A 199 4.14 1.95 21.45
C GLU A 199 3.79 3.43 21.23
N ALA A 200 4.71 4.20 20.62
CA ALA A 200 4.48 5.61 20.32
C ALA A 200 3.31 5.80 19.34
N ALA A 201 3.22 4.95 18.31
CA ALA A 201 2.12 4.99 17.34
C ALA A 201 0.76 4.70 18.00
N ALA A 202 0.67 3.66 18.83
CA ALA A 202 -0.54 3.32 19.59
C ALA A 202 -0.95 4.46 20.54
N ARG A 203 0.01 5.01 21.27
CA ARG A 203 -0.23 6.16 22.19
C ARG A 203 -0.75 7.39 21.46
N GLN A 204 -0.23 7.66 20.27
CA GLN A 204 -0.67 8.80 19.45
C GLN A 204 -2.11 8.61 18.96
N ILE A 205 -2.47 7.39 18.53
CA ILE A 205 -3.85 7.05 18.10
C ILE A 205 -4.79 7.08 19.29
N ARG A 206 -4.42 6.50 20.44
CA ARG A 206 -5.21 6.57 21.67
C ARG A 206 -5.51 8.02 22.06
N ARG A 207 -4.47 8.87 22.03
CA ARG A 207 -4.63 10.31 22.31
C ARG A 207 -5.59 10.99 21.33
N ALA A 208 -5.52 10.66 20.03
CA ALA A 208 -6.45 11.21 19.04
C ALA A 208 -7.92 10.83 19.37
N ILE A 209 -8.15 9.58 19.76
CA ILE A 209 -9.47 9.08 20.17
C ILE A 209 -9.95 9.80 21.43
N ASP A 210 -9.12 9.90 22.47
CA ASP A 210 -9.49 10.48 23.77
C ASP A 210 -9.76 11.98 23.70
N THR A 211 -8.99 12.71 22.88
CA THR A 211 -9.14 14.17 22.73
C THR A 211 -10.17 14.56 21.68
N GLY A 212 -10.60 13.62 20.84
CA GLY A 212 -11.43 13.90 19.66
C GLY A 212 -10.73 14.74 18.59
N GLN A 213 -9.39 14.84 18.63
CA GLN A 213 -8.59 15.64 17.68
C GLN A 213 -7.57 14.76 17.00
N GLY A 214 -7.52 14.82 15.66
CA GLY A 214 -6.49 14.13 14.87
C GLY A 214 -5.08 14.60 15.28
N GLN A 215 -4.15 13.65 15.32
CA GLN A 215 -2.74 13.88 15.60
C GLN A 215 -1.96 13.64 14.32
N GLU A 216 -1.02 14.52 13.99
CA GLU A 216 -0.19 14.37 12.79
C GLU A 216 0.52 13.01 12.78
N THR A 217 0.39 12.28 11.69
CA THR A 217 1.04 10.96 11.53
C THR A 217 2.37 11.09 10.82
N LYS A 218 3.31 10.18 11.16
CA LYS A 218 4.56 9.98 10.40
C LYS A 218 4.37 9.05 9.19
N LEU A 219 3.20 8.47 9.04
CA LEU A 219 2.87 7.64 7.87
C LEU A 219 2.70 8.50 6.63
N TYR A 220 3.03 7.94 5.48
CA TYR A 220 2.80 8.61 4.21
C TYR A 220 1.32 8.74 3.91
N LYS A 221 0.91 9.92 3.46
CA LYS A 221 -0.46 10.14 2.98
C LYS A 221 -0.68 9.37 1.69
N ARG A 222 -1.81 8.69 1.58
CA ARG A 222 -2.16 7.95 0.36
C ARG A 222 -2.22 8.90 -0.83
N ALA A 223 -1.60 8.47 -1.93
CA ALA A 223 -1.60 9.20 -3.18
C ALA A 223 -3.00 9.25 -3.80
N THR A 224 -3.27 10.35 -4.47
CA THR A 224 -4.43 10.57 -5.35
C THR A 224 -3.91 10.90 -6.75
N LEU A 225 -4.80 11.03 -7.74
CA LEU A 225 -4.43 11.49 -9.08
C LEU A 225 -3.69 12.84 -9.08
N LYS A 226 -3.93 13.70 -8.07
CA LYS A 226 -3.27 15.01 -7.95
C LYS A 226 -1.90 14.95 -7.27
N THR A 227 -1.66 13.95 -6.44
CA THR A 227 -0.46 13.87 -5.59
C THR A 227 0.46 12.70 -5.93
N ILE A 228 0.12 11.91 -6.94
CA ILE A 228 0.87 10.70 -7.30
C ILE A 228 2.34 11.00 -7.66
N GLY A 229 2.63 12.10 -8.35
CA GLY A 229 4.01 12.48 -8.69
C GLY A 229 4.85 12.69 -7.44
N THR A 230 4.29 13.36 -6.42
CA THR A 230 4.95 13.55 -5.11
C THR A 230 5.18 12.21 -4.40
N ALA A 231 4.20 11.31 -4.44
CA ALA A 231 4.33 9.97 -3.83
C ALA A 231 5.42 9.14 -4.52
N LEU A 232 5.45 9.12 -5.85
CA LEU A 232 6.46 8.40 -6.62
C LEU A 232 7.88 8.95 -6.43
N ALA A 233 8.01 10.25 -6.16
CA ALA A 233 9.31 10.84 -5.84
C ALA A 233 9.86 10.41 -4.46
N GLN A 234 9.02 9.90 -3.56
CA GLN A 234 9.41 9.46 -2.21
C GLN A 234 9.81 7.99 -2.15
N VAL A 235 9.26 7.14 -3.02
CA VAL A 235 9.55 5.70 -3.05
C VAL A 235 10.65 5.37 -4.05
N SER A 236 11.41 4.27 -3.82
CA SER A 236 12.41 3.79 -4.77
C SER A 236 11.77 3.04 -5.92
N THR A 237 12.50 2.91 -7.04
CA THR A 237 12.09 2.01 -8.14
C THR A 237 11.98 0.56 -7.68
N ALA A 238 12.79 0.13 -6.70
CA ALA A 238 12.71 -1.18 -6.07
C ALA A 238 11.36 -1.37 -5.34
N ASN A 239 10.93 -0.39 -4.51
CA ASN A 239 9.62 -0.45 -3.84
C ASN A 239 8.46 -0.49 -4.85
N ILE A 240 8.58 0.23 -5.97
CA ILE A 240 7.57 0.20 -7.04
C ILE A 240 7.54 -1.17 -7.72
N SER A 241 8.70 -1.76 -8.00
CA SER A 241 8.81 -3.11 -8.58
C SER A 241 8.18 -4.16 -7.66
N ASP A 242 8.45 -4.12 -6.35
CA ASP A 242 7.86 -5.02 -5.37
C ASP A 242 6.33 -4.84 -5.29
N ALA A 243 5.84 -3.60 -5.32
CA ALA A 243 4.40 -3.29 -5.38
C ALA A 243 3.72 -3.85 -6.64
N ARG A 244 4.49 -4.12 -7.69
CA ARG A 244 4.05 -4.71 -8.97
C ARG A 244 4.39 -6.20 -9.10
N HIS A 245 4.72 -6.88 -8.03
CA HIS A 245 5.16 -8.28 -8.07
C HIS A 245 6.37 -8.49 -9.00
N ARG A 246 7.37 -7.61 -8.91
CA ARG A 246 8.62 -7.61 -9.68
C ARG A 246 8.42 -7.43 -11.18
N GLN A 247 7.52 -6.53 -11.56
CA GLN A 247 7.23 -6.22 -12.95
C GLN A 247 7.43 -4.73 -13.25
N GLY A 248 7.58 -4.42 -14.54
CA GLY A 248 7.56 -3.06 -15.08
C GLY A 248 8.91 -2.36 -15.11
N ASP A 249 9.99 -3.02 -14.78
CA ASP A 249 11.33 -2.52 -15.02
C ASP A 249 11.61 -2.39 -16.52
N LEU A 250 12.43 -1.41 -16.85
CA LEU A 250 12.97 -1.20 -18.21
C LEU A 250 14.45 -1.58 -18.21
N PRO A 251 14.78 -2.87 -18.41
CA PRO A 251 16.13 -3.37 -18.23
C PRO A 251 17.14 -2.72 -19.19
N GLY A 252 18.35 -2.49 -18.69
CA GLY A 252 19.43 -1.88 -19.46
C GLY A 252 19.40 -0.35 -19.55
N LEU A 253 18.34 0.30 -19.07
CA LEU A 253 18.31 1.75 -18.93
C LEU A 253 18.98 2.16 -17.62
N ARG A 254 19.96 3.04 -17.73
CA ARG A 254 20.76 3.52 -16.60
C ARG A 254 20.79 5.04 -16.55
N PRO A 255 20.87 5.63 -15.35
CA PRO A 255 21.10 7.07 -15.24
C PRO A 255 22.45 7.42 -15.86
N VAL A 256 22.52 8.54 -16.56
CA VAL A 256 23.81 9.01 -17.14
C VAL A 256 24.77 9.55 -16.08
N PHE A 257 24.29 9.77 -14.87
CA PHE A 257 25.08 10.06 -13.67
C PHE A 257 24.29 9.66 -12.40
N PRO A 258 24.97 9.32 -11.30
CA PRO A 258 24.30 8.84 -10.09
C PRO A 258 23.61 9.97 -9.30
N GLY A 259 22.70 9.57 -8.42
CA GLY A 259 22.00 10.46 -7.50
C GLY A 259 20.81 11.20 -8.11
N ILE A 260 20.33 10.78 -9.27
CA ILE A 260 19.16 11.38 -9.91
C ILE A 260 17.88 10.60 -9.60
N ARG A 261 16.79 11.35 -9.50
CA ARG A 261 15.44 10.80 -9.39
C ARG A 261 14.50 11.53 -10.33
N MET A 262 13.55 10.82 -10.89
CA MET A 262 12.46 11.40 -11.65
C MET A 262 11.15 10.66 -11.41
N ALA A 263 10.04 11.38 -11.52
CA ALA A 263 8.70 10.80 -11.62
C ALA A 263 7.83 11.73 -12.47
N GLY A 264 7.15 11.20 -13.48
CA GLY A 264 6.31 12.00 -14.36
C GLY A 264 5.46 11.15 -15.31
N ARG A 265 4.56 11.81 -16.03
CA ARG A 265 3.72 11.15 -17.04
C ARG A 265 4.50 11.02 -18.34
N ALA A 266 4.34 9.88 -19.00
CA ALA A 266 5.04 9.58 -20.24
C ALA A 266 4.45 10.35 -21.43
N VAL A 267 5.30 11.11 -22.11
CA VAL A 267 5.11 11.51 -23.51
C VAL A 267 6.03 10.60 -24.34
N THR A 268 5.44 9.72 -25.13
CA THR A 268 6.16 8.68 -25.82
C THR A 268 6.60 9.11 -27.22
N VAL A 269 7.77 8.68 -27.64
CA VAL A 269 8.36 8.99 -28.93
C VAL A 269 8.90 7.73 -29.57
N ARG A 270 8.50 7.44 -30.79
CA ARG A 270 9.14 6.44 -31.63
C ARG A 270 10.02 7.14 -32.67
N THR A 271 11.24 6.71 -32.79
CA THR A 271 12.17 7.21 -33.80
C THR A 271 13.13 6.11 -34.26
N TYR A 272 14.06 6.44 -35.16
CA TYR A 272 15.11 5.53 -35.59
C TYR A 272 16.44 5.89 -34.93
N PRO A 273 17.39 4.96 -34.83
CA PRO A 273 18.73 5.26 -34.34
C PRO A 273 19.33 6.47 -35.07
N GLY A 274 19.76 7.48 -34.31
CA GLY A 274 20.35 8.72 -34.82
C GLY A 274 19.38 9.78 -35.36
N ASP A 275 18.09 9.48 -35.58
CA ASP A 275 17.12 10.51 -35.94
C ASP A 275 16.60 11.24 -34.71
N TRP A 276 17.11 12.43 -34.47
CA TRP A 276 16.78 13.24 -33.28
C TRP A 276 15.63 14.25 -33.51
N ALA A 277 15.01 14.30 -34.71
CA ALA A 277 13.96 15.27 -35.01
C ALA A 277 12.74 15.08 -34.10
N LYS A 278 12.13 13.88 -34.08
CA LYS A 278 10.94 13.62 -33.23
C LYS A 278 11.23 13.71 -31.72
N PRO A 279 12.37 13.23 -31.19
CA PRO A 279 12.76 13.51 -29.80
C PRO A 279 12.75 15.00 -29.44
N VAL A 280 13.27 15.87 -30.27
CA VAL A 280 13.29 17.33 -30.00
C VAL A 280 11.91 17.96 -30.18
N GLU A 281 11.17 17.61 -31.24
CA GLU A 281 9.77 18.07 -31.43
C GLU A 281 8.87 17.66 -30.23
N ALA A 282 9.12 16.55 -29.60
CA ALA A 282 8.34 16.09 -28.45
C ALA A 282 8.48 17.00 -27.21
N ILE A 283 9.55 17.78 -27.11
CA ILE A 283 9.72 18.79 -26.06
C ILE A 283 8.62 19.85 -26.14
N ASP A 284 8.19 20.20 -27.35
CA ASP A 284 7.11 21.19 -27.56
C ASP A 284 5.73 20.65 -27.22
N VAL A 285 5.56 19.34 -27.27
CA VAL A 285 4.29 18.63 -26.96
C VAL A 285 4.18 18.33 -25.45
N ALA A 286 5.29 18.10 -24.79
CA ALA A 286 5.33 17.76 -23.37
C ALA A 286 5.06 18.98 -22.47
N GLY A 287 4.36 18.72 -21.35
CA GLY A 287 4.10 19.71 -20.32
C GLY A 287 5.10 19.65 -19.16
N PRO A 288 5.10 20.66 -18.28
CA PRO A 288 5.90 20.62 -17.06
C PRO A 288 5.58 19.38 -16.21
N GLY A 289 6.63 18.68 -15.75
CA GLY A 289 6.50 17.45 -14.97
C GLY A 289 6.34 16.18 -15.79
N ASP A 290 6.25 16.26 -17.12
CA ASP A 290 6.24 15.07 -17.99
C ASP A 290 7.64 14.48 -18.16
N VAL A 291 7.67 13.18 -18.52
CA VAL A 291 8.88 12.44 -18.87
C VAL A 291 8.79 12.03 -20.34
N LEU A 292 9.78 12.39 -21.15
CA LEU A 292 9.89 11.86 -22.50
C LEU A 292 10.39 10.41 -22.45
N VAL A 293 9.70 9.52 -23.15
CA VAL A 293 10.10 8.11 -23.31
C VAL A 293 10.35 7.84 -24.77
N ILE A 294 11.63 7.75 -25.15
CA ILE A 294 12.09 7.68 -26.52
C ILE A 294 12.53 6.25 -26.85
N ASP A 295 11.80 5.62 -27.76
CA ASP A 295 12.21 4.36 -28.40
C ASP A 295 13.00 4.70 -29.70
N ALA A 296 14.32 4.56 -29.62
CA ALA A 296 15.25 4.73 -30.73
C ALA A 296 15.91 3.39 -31.11
N GLY A 297 15.18 2.26 -30.89
CA GLY A 297 15.60 0.93 -31.31
C GLY A 297 16.78 0.33 -30.54
N GLY A 298 17.17 0.91 -29.40
CA GLY A 298 18.26 0.38 -28.55
C GLY A 298 19.65 0.42 -29.21
N ALA A 299 19.90 1.28 -30.20
CA ALA A 299 21.13 1.31 -30.98
C ALA A 299 21.68 2.75 -31.16
N PRO A 300 23.00 2.90 -31.41
CA PRO A 300 23.59 4.17 -31.86
C PRO A 300 23.18 4.47 -33.31
N PRO A 301 23.39 5.72 -33.81
CA PRO A 301 23.98 6.89 -33.14
C PRO A 301 23.04 7.59 -32.15
N ALA A 302 23.57 8.60 -31.42
CA ALA A 302 22.84 9.36 -30.42
C ALA A 302 21.67 10.16 -31.02
N VAL A 303 20.52 10.12 -30.31
CA VAL A 303 19.30 10.89 -30.65
C VAL A 303 19.08 12.05 -29.69
N TRP A 304 19.99 12.27 -28.73
CA TRP A 304 19.87 13.29 -27.68
C TRP A 304 21.24 13.73 -27.19
N GLY A 305 21.32 15.01 -26.77
CA GLY A 305 22.53 15.60 -26.23
C GLY A 305 22.22 16.80 -25.34
N GLU A 306 23.22 17.61 -25.07
CA GLU A 306 23.18 18.74 -24.14
C GLU A 306 22.13 19.79 -24.53
N LEU A 307 22.05 20.23 -25.78
CA LEU A 307 21.11 21.26 -26.22
C LEU A 307 19.65 20.86 -26.07
N ALA A 308 19.34 19.59 -26.38
CA ALA A 308 17.99 19.04 -26.17
C ALA A 308 17.68 18.97 -24.65
N THR A 309 18.68 18.66 -23.82
CA THR A 309 18.55 18.64 -22.36
C THR A 309 18.27 20.04 -21.80
N HIS A 310 18.96 21.08 -22.29
CA HIS A 310 18.65 22.47 -21.94
C HIS A 310 17.20 22.82 -22.27
N SER A 311 16.75 22.51 -23.48
CA SER A 311 15.38 22.77 -23.91
C SER A 311 14.36 22.06 -23.03
N ALA A 312 14.57 20.78 -22.72
CA ALA A 312 13.69 19.98 -21.85
C ALA A 312 13.63 20.56 -20.43
N ARG A 313 14.77 20.98 -19.88
CA ARG A 313 14.85 21.58 -18.54
C ARG A 313 14.10 22.93 -18.48
N GLU A 314 14.30 23.81 -19.46
CA GLU A 314 13.60 25.11 -19.53
C GLU A 314 12.09 24.97 -19.72
N ARG A 315 11.63 23.88 -20.35
CA ARG A 315 10.22 23.50 -20.43
C ARG A 315 9.69 22.85 -19.16
N GLY A 316 10.54 22.57 -18.18
CA GLY A 316 10.16 22.00 -16.89
C GLY A 316 9.84 20.50 -16.93
N LEU A 317 10.37 19.76 -17.90
CA LEU A 317 10.21 18.31 -17.94
C LEU A 317 10.86 17.68 -16.71
N ALA A 318 10.26 16.59 -16.21
CA ALA A 318 10.79 15.84 -15.07
C ALA A 318 12.00 14.97 -15.43
N GLY A 319 12.13 14.59 -16.70
CA GLY A 319 13.26 13.78 -17.17
C GLY A 319 13.07 13.20 -18.56
N VAL A 320 14.05 12.45 -19.00
CA VAL A 320 14.05 11.77 -20.30
C VAL A 320 14.57 10.33 -20.17
N VAL A 321 13.91 9.40 -20.82
CA VAL A 321 14.29 7.99 -20.94
C VAL A 321 14.54 7.66 -22.41
N ILE A 322 15.71 7.13 -22.73
CA ILE A 322 16.13 6.85 -24.11
C ILE A 322 16.50 5.37 -24.26
N TYR A 323 15.66 4.61 -24.91
CA TYR A 323 16.05 3.29 -25.41
C TYR A 323 16.81 3.48 -26.71
N GLY A 324 18.10 3.74 -26.58
CA GLY A 324 19.01 4.18 -27.63
C GLY A 324 20.20 4.91 -27.03
N ALA A 325 20.82 5.78 -27.81
CA ALA A 325 22.06 6.44 -27.43
C ALA A 325 21.90 7.94 -27.12
N VAL A 326 22.71 8.39 -26.15
CA VAL A 326 22.88 9.79 -25.75
C VAL A 326 24.36 10.18 -25.88
N ARG A 327 24.63 11.50 -26.03
CA ARG A 327 25.97 12.10 -25.98
C ARG A 327 26.01 13.28 -25.01
N ASP A 328 27.15 13.95 -24.87
CA ASP A 328 27.35 15.16 -24.05
C ASP A 328 27.02 14.93 -22.55
N THR A 329 27.36 13.74 -22.03
CA THR A 329 27.00 13.34 -20.65
C THR A 329 27.65 14.17 -19.55
N PRO A 330 28.89 14.73 -19.72
CA PRO A 330 29.46 15.67 -18.75
C PRO A 330 28.60 16.93 -18.56
N GLU A 331 28.16 17.54 -19.65
CA GLU A 331 27.35 18.76 -19.69
C GLU A 331 25.95 18.48 -19.11
N ILE A 332 25.34 17.33 -19.45
CA ILE A 332 24.06 16.88 -18.90
C ILE A 332 24.16 16.72 -17.38
N ARG A 333 25.27 16.21 -16.87
CA ARG A 333 25.53 16.08 -15.43
C ARG A 333 25.60 17.43 -14.74
N GLU A 334 26.26 18.43 -15.34
CA GLU A 334 26.32 19.80 -14.82
C GLU A 334 24.95 20.45 -14.72
N LEU A 335 24.06 20.14 -15.69
CA LEU A 335 22.66 20.57 -15.67
C LEU A 335 21.81 19.89 -14.58
N LYS A 336 22.29 18.79 -13.99
CA LYS A 336 21.58 17.96 -13.01
C LYS A 336 20.19 17.52 -13.49
N PHE A 337 20.03 17.34 -14.81
CA PHE A 337 18.76 16.95 -15.41
C PHE A 337 18.62 15.42 -15.44
N PRO A 338 17.52 14.85 -14.94
CA PRO A 338 17.31 13.39 -14.93
C PRO A 338 17.24 12.83 -16.36
N LEU A 339 18.24 12.02 -16.71
CA LEU A 339 18.31 11.36 -18.00
C LEU A 339 18.79 9.91 -17.84
N PHE A 340 18.08 9.01 -18.48
CA PHE A 340 18.36 7.58 -18.51
C PHE A 340 18.54 7.11 -19.94
N SER A 341 19.52 6.27 -20.18
CA SER A 341 19.85 5.80 -21.53
C SER A 341 20.39 4.37 -21.48
N SER A 342 20.22 3.63 -22.57
CA SER A 342 20.85 2.33 -22.71
C SER A 342 22.27 2.39 -23.25
N ILE A 343 22.64 3.48 -23.97
CA ILE A 343 23.94 3.62 -24.63
C ILE A 343 24.45 5.05 -24.50
N VAL A 344 25.75 5.20 -24.29
CA VAL A 344 26.46 6.48 -24.40
C VAL A 344 27.42 6.39 -25.58
N THR A 345 27.42 7.39 -26.49
CA THR A 345 28.29 7.45 -27.67
C THR A 345 28.58 8.89 -28.05
N PRO A 346 29.76 9.24 -28.54
CA PRO A 346 30.04 10.60 -29.04
C PRO A 346 29.41 10.88 -30.41
N THR A 347 28.98 9.85 -31.15
CA THR A 347 28.50 9.98 -32.53
C THR A 347 27.03 10.40 -32.55
N ALA A 348 26.73 11.56 -33.11
CA ALA A 348 25.37 12.00 -33.38
C ALA A 348 24.85 11.46 -34.71
N GLY A 349 23.56 11.33 -34.82
CA GLY A 349 22.90 11.17 -36.10
C GLY A 349 22.43 12.49 -36.70
N GLU A 350 21.53 12.43 -37.68
CA GLU A 350 20.96 13.58 -38.40
C GLU A 350 19.43 13.62 -38.27
N PRO A 351 18.82 14.84 -38.25
CA PRO A 351 17.36 14.96 -38.21
C PRO A 351 16.76 14.60 -39.56
N LYS A 352 16.04 13.52 -39.65
CA LYS A 352 15.33 13.07 -40.87
C LYS A 352 13.83 13.18 -40.75
N GLY A 353 13.30 13.28 -39.51
CA GLY A 353 11.89 13.49 -39.21
C GLY A 353 11.05 12.22 -39.20
N PHE A 354 11.68 11.05 -39.22
CA PHE A 354 10.96 9.77 -39.12
C PHE A 354 10.49 9.51 -37.69
N GLY A 355 9.34 8.89 -37.58
CA GLY A 355 8.77 8.47 -36.29
C GLY A 355 7.52 9.22 -35.92
N GLU A 356 7.09 9.03 -34.68
CA GLU A 356 5.78 9.46 -34.20
C GLU A 356 5.87 9.87 -32.70
N ILE A 357 5.02 10.82 -32.32
CA ILE A 357 4.90 11.29 -30.92
C ILE A 357 3.53 10.85 -30.38
N ASN A 358 3.44 10.53 -29.09
CA ASN A 358 2.22 10.07 -28.41
C ASN A 358 1.63 8.78 -29.00
N VAL A 359 2.48 7.85 -29.39
CA VAL A 359 2.10 6.49 -29.80
C VAL A 359 2.63 5.47 -28.77
N PRO A 360 2.00 4.30 -28.63
CA PRO A 360 2.59 3.22 -27.82
C PRO A 360 3.96 2.82 -28.36
N VAL A 361 4.94 2.72 -27.46
CA VAL A 361 6.31 2.33 -27.77
C VAL A 361 6.71 1.06 -27.03
N THR A 362 7.74 0.37 -27.50
CA THR A 362 8.31 -0.79 -26.81
C THR A 362 9.75 -0.48 -26.40
N VAL A 363 9.97 -0.29 -25.11
CA VAL A 363 11.26 0.05 -24.53
C VAL A 363 11.79 -1.16 -23.77
N ALA A 364 12.93 -1.68 -24.16
CA ALA A 364 13.56 -2.84 -23.53
C ALA A 364 12.59 -4.03 -23.31
N GLY A 365 11.70 -4.27 -24.26
CA GLY A 365 10.71 -5.35 -24.22
C GLY A 365 9.42 -5.02 -23.47
N GLN A 366 9.32 -3.86 -22.82
CA GLN A 366 8.12 -3.42 -22.10
C GLN A 366 7.34 -2.38 -22.92
N GLN A 367 6.01 -2.53 -22.96
CA GLN A 367 5.15 -1.54 -23.60
C GLN A 367 4.98 -0.32 -22.67
N VAL A 368 5.19 0.87 -23.24
CA VAL A 368 4.89 2.16 -22.61
C VAL A 368 3.88 2.90 -23.46
N ARG A 369 2.81 3.35 -22.85
CA ARG A 369 1.74 4.10 -23.51
C ARG A 369 1.79 5.58 -23.13
N PRO A 370 1.33 6.49 -24.01
CA PRO A 370 1.13 7.89 -23.63
C PRO A 370 0.31 8.00 -22.33
N GLY A 371 0.82 8.79 -21.39
CA GLY A 371 0.15 9.01 -20.10
C GLY A 371 0.43 7.97 -19.01
N ASP A 372 1.15 6.88 -19.29
CA ASP A 372 1.69 6.00 -18.25
C ASP A 372 2.62 6.81 -17.32
N TRP A 373 2.81 6.34 -16.09
CA TRP A 373 3.76 6.97 -15.18
C TRP A 373 5.13 6.31 -15.27
N ILE A 374 6.15 7.12 -15.22
CA ILE A 374 7.55 6.69 -15.23
C ILE A 374 8.19 7.14 -13.92
N ALA A 375 8.89 6.24 -13.27
CA ALA A 375 9.77 6.56 -12.15
C ALA A 375 11.17 6.02 -12.43
N GLY A 376 12.18 6.79 -12.04
CA GLY A 376 13.59 6.43 -12.24
C GLY A 376 14.46 6.89 -11.08
N ASP A 377 15.45 6.04 -10.73
CA ASP A 377 16.51 6.32 -9.77
C ASP A 377 17.80 5.56 -10.17
N ASP A 378 18.77 5.46 -9.26
CA ASP A 378 20.07 4.83 -9.54
C ASP A 378 19.95 3.34 -9.91
N ASP A 379 18.88 2.65 -9.51
CA ASP A 379 18.64 1.24 -9.86
C ASP A 379 18.10 1.08 -11.29
N GLY A 380 17.46 2.11 -11.85
CA GLY A 380 16.94 2.11 -13.21
C GLY A 380 15.61 2.82 -13.36
N VAL A 381 14.78 2.33 -14.27
CA VAL A 381 13.49 2.94 -14.63
C VAL A 381 12.37 1.90 -14.54
N VAL A 382 11.23 2.31 -13.99
CA VAL A 382 10.01 1.49 -13.90
C VAL A 382 8.83 2.24 -14.55
N VAL A 383 8.02 1.52 -15.33
CA VAL A 383 6.77 2.03 -15.91
C VAL A 383 5.56 1.57 -15.09
N LEU A 384 4.61 2.48 -14.82
CA LEU A 384 3.35 2.20 -14.16
C LEU A 384 2.19 2.50 -15.13
N PRO A 385 1.35 1.51 -15.46
CA PRO A 385 0.16 1.76 -16.28
C PRO A 385 -0.74 2.84 -15.68
N ALA A 386 -1.15 3.83 -16.47
CA ALA A 386 -1.93 4.98 -16.01
C ALA A 386 -3.17 4.59 -15.19
N ALA A 387 -3.89 3.54 -15.61
CA ALA A 387 -5.11 3.08 -14.94
C ALA A 387 -4.86 2.53 -13.52
N ARG A 388 -3.63 2.11 -13.19
CA ARG A 388 -3.26 1.52 -11.90
C ARG A 388 -2.22 2.32 -11.15
N ALA A 389 -1.81 3.45 -11.68
CA ALA A 389 -0.65 4.18 -11.17
C ALA A 389 -0.84 4.64 -9.70
N VAL A 390 -2.03 5.11 -9.33
CA VAL A 390 -2.35 5.49 -7.94
C VAL A 390 -2.30 4.28 -7.00
N GLU A 391 -2.91 3.17 -7.38
CA GLU A 391 -2.86 1.91 -6.61
C GLU A 391 -1.41 1.46 -6.40
N ILE A 392 -0.62 1.42 -7.48
CA ILE A 392 0.79 0.99 -7.42
C ILE A 392 1.61 1.92 -6.54
N ALA A 393 1.43 3.24 -6.66
CA ALA A 393 2.12 4.21 -5.82
C ALA A 393 1.80 3.99 -4.33
N ASN A 394 0.52 3.78 -3.99
CA ASN A 394 0.11 3.50 -2.62
C ASN A 394 0.67 2.17 -2.10
N ARG A 395 0.72 1.13 -2.94
CA ARG A 395 1.36 -0.15 -2.57
C ARG A 395 2.87 0.01 -2.39
N ALA A 396 3.55 0.82 -3.20
CA ALA A 396 4.98 1.09 -3.05
C ALA A 396 5.28 1.83 -1.73
N MET A 397 4.43 2.78 -1.35
CA MET A 397 4.52 3.43 -0.05
C MET A 397 4.30 2.42 1.10
N ASP A 398 3.37 1.48 0.94
CA ASP A 398 3.13 0.40 1.91
C ASP A 398 4.35 -0.52 2.06
N VAL A 399 5.02 -0.86 0.96
CA VAL A 399 6.29 -1.62 0.99
C VAL A 399 7.35 -0.86 1.78
N MET A 400 7.55 0.42 1.47
CA MET A 400 8.53 1.26 2.16
C MET A 400 8.24 1.40 3.66
N GLU A 401 6.97 1.56 4.06
CA GLU A 401 6.57 1.61 5.47
C GLU A 401 6.91 0.30 6.21
N ARG A 402 6.64 -0.86 5.56
CA ARG A 402 7.02 -2.17 6.14
C ARG A 402 8.53 -2.31 6.31
N GLU A 403 9.31 -1.88 5.31
CA GLU A 403 10.77 -1.92 5.39
C GLU A 403 11.32 -1.05 6.52
N ASN A 404 10.68 0.07 6.88
CA ASN A 404 11.10 0.88 8.01
C ASN A 404 11.05 0.11 9.33
N ARG A 405 10.00 -0.71 9.53
CA ARG A 405 9.92 -1.60 10.70
C ARG A 405 10.97 -2.70 10.65
N LEU A 406 11.16 -3.34 9.49
CA LEU A 406 12.18 -4.40 9.33
C LEU A 406 13.59 -3.87 9.60
N ARG A 407 13.92 -2.67 9.10
CA ARG A 407 15.22 -2.03 9.40
C ARG A 407 15.41 -1.84 10.90
N ARG A 408 14.38 -1.38 11.60
CA ARG A 408 14.43 -1.21 13.05
C ARG A 408 14.69 -2.53 13.76
N GLU A 409 13.97 -3.59 13.41
CA GLU A 409 14.19 -4.93 14.00
C GLU A 409 15.60 -5.46 13.73
N ILE A 410 16.17 -5.18 12.54
CA ILE A 410 17.56 -5.54 12.20
C ILE A 410 18.56 -4.70 13.01
N GLU A 411 18.33 -3.38 13.15
CA GLU A 411 19.16 -2.50 13.98
C GLU A 411 19.14 -2.92 15.46
N ASP A 412 18.04 -3.47 15.95
CA ASP A 412 17.88 -4.00 17.30
C ASP A 412 18.48 -5.41 17.47
N GLY A 413 19.13 -5.97 16.45
CA GLY A 413 19.94 -7.19 16.51
C GLY A 413 19.37 -8.42 15.79
N SER A 414 18.22 -8.30 15.11
CA SER A 414 17.70 -9.37 14.25
C SER A 414 18.48 -9.45 12.93
N THR A 415 18.42 -10.61 12.27
CA THR A 415 18.93 -10.75 10.89
C THR A 415 17.80 -10.67 9.86
N LEU A 416 18.14 -10.38 8.60
CA LEU A 416 17.15 -10.37 7.53
C LEU A 416 16.43 -11.73 7.39
N SER A 417 17.13 -12.85 7.56
CA SER A 417 16.53 -14.18 7.50
C SER A 417 15.47 -14.39 8.60
N GLN A 418 15.73 -13.86 9.79
CA GLN A 418 14.79 -13.93 10.90
C GLN A 418 13.55 -13.08 10.66
N VAL A 419 13.72 -11.78 10.28
CA VAL A 419 12.57 -10.89 10.05
C VAL A 419 11.79 -11.22 8.78
N ALA A 420 12.41 -11.89 7.81
CA ALA A 420 11.77 -12.38 6.59
C ALA A 420 11.19 -13.80 6.71
N TYR A 421 11.45 -14.50 7.84
CA TYR A 421 10.94 -15.86 8.11
C TYR A 421 11.28 -16.86 7.03
N LEU A 422 12.52 -16.91 6.58
CA LEU A 422 12.92 -17.79 5.48
C LEU A 422 12.67 -19.27 5.80
N GLU A 423 12.77 -19.69 7.06
CA GLU A 423 12.45 -21.06 7.49
C GLU A 423 11.04 -21.52 7.09
N LYS A 424 10.05 -20.63 7.07
CA LYS A 424 8.67 -20.96 6.66
C LYS A 424 8.50 -21.04 5.15
N TRP A 425 9.44 -20.52 4.37
CA TRP A 425 9.39 -20.49 2.91
C TRP A 425 10.26 -21.55 2.26
N GLU A 426 11.05 -22.29 3.04
CA GLU A 426 11.86 -23.39 2.52
C GLU A 426 10.94 -24.51 2.05
N LYS A 427 11.08 -24.82 0.75
CA LYS A 427 10.43 -26.00 0.18
C LYS A 427 11.35 -27.19 0.47
N THR A 428 10.97 -28.02 1.41
CA THR A 428 11.61 -29.31 1.68
C THR A 428 11.24 -30.31 0.61
#